data_0a060166186378a4759f8e62cf8f6b18
#
_entry.id   0a060166186378a4759f8e62cf8f6b18
#
_cell.length_a   1.000
_cell.length_b   1.000
_cell.length_c   1.000
_cell.angle_alpha   90.00
_cell.angle_beta   90.00
_cell.angle_gamma   90.00
#
_symmetry.space_group_name_H-M   'P 1'
#
loop_
_entity.id
_entity.type
_entity.pdbx_description
1 polymer ?
#
loop_
_entity_poly.entity_id
_entity_poly.type
_entity_poly.pdbx_seq_one_letter_code
_entity_poly.pdbx_strand_id
1 'polypeptide(L)'
;MPEERKLVTILFADVTGSTELGESLDPEDVRALMGRYYAHAQRVIQEHGGALEKFIGDAVMAVFGLPRAHGNDAERALAAALALREAIATDPLLGGRLLLRMGVNTGEVVATSDQASGDFLVTGDAVNV
;
A
#
# COMPACT_ATOMS: atom_id res chain seq x y z
N MET A 1 -19.80 3.82 17.16
CA MET A 1 -18.56 3.09 16.84
C MET A 1 -17.44 3.60 17.72
N PRO A 2 -16.78 2.72 18.43
CA PRO A 2 -15.68 3.16 19.26
C PRO A 2 -14.52 3.64 18.40
N GLU A 3 -13.97 4.78 18.78
CA GLU A 3 -12.75 5.28 18.19
C GLU A 3 -11.61 4.95 19.15
N GLU A 4 -10.50 4.51 18.60
CA GLU A 4 -9.32 4.18 19.37
C GLU A 4 -8.10 4.84 18.77
N ARG A 5 -7.22 5.31 19.63
CA ARG A 5 -5.91 5.78 19.20
C ARG A 5 -4.96 4.58 19.19
N LYS A 6 -4.31 4.37 18.06
CA LYS A 6 -3.40 3.26 17.89
C LYS A 6 -2.11 3.72 17.26
N LEU A 7 -1.02 3.12 17.71
CA LEU A 7 0.28 3.31 17.06
C LEU A 7 0.37 2.31 15.91
N VAL A 8 0.50 2.82 14.70
CA VAL A 8 0.57 2.01 13.50
C VAL A 8 1.72 2.46 12.61
N THR A 9 2.09 1.61 11.67
CA THR A 9 3.02 1.97 10.61
C THR A 9 2.26 2.00 9.29
N ILE A 10 2.39 3.09 8.56
CA ILE A 10 1.74 3.28 7.27
C ILE A 10 2.78 3.14 6.16
N LEU A 11 2.46 2.35 5.16
CA LEU A 11 3.26 2.24 3.94
C LEU A 11 2.47 2.89 2.81
N PHE A 12 3.09 3.89 2.17
CA PHE A 12 2.58 4.46 0.94
C PHE A 12 3.46 4.00 -0.21
N ALA A 13 2.84 3.57 -1.28
CA ALA A 13 3.53 3.23 -2.52
C ALA A 13 2.82 3.93 -3.66
N ASP A 14 3.59 4.66 -4.46
CA ASP A 14 3.08 5.38 -5.62
C ASP A 14 3.90 4.98 -6.84
N VAL A 15 3.27 4.99 -7.99
CA VAL A 15 3.90 4.60 -9.24
C VAL A 15 4.30 5.84 -10.02
N THR A 16 5.56 5.88 -10.44
CA THR A 16 6.02 6.89 -11.40
C THR A 16 6.16 6.22 -12.77
N GLY A 17 5.93 6.97 -13.83
CA GLY A 17 5.98 6.45 -15.19
C GLY A 17 4.64 6.02 -15.76
N SER A 18 3.59 5.99 -14.94
CA SER A 18 2.26 5.58 -15.42
C SER A 18 1.70 6.54 -16.47
N THR A 19 2.02 7.83 -16.38
CA THR A 19 1.61 8.81 -17.38
C THR A 19 2.26 8.53 -18.73
N GLU A 20 3.55 8.22 -18.72
CA GLU A 20 4.29 7.88 -19.94
C GLU A 20 3.75 6.61 -20.57
N LEU A 21 3.40 5.61 -19.75
CA LEU A 21 2.75 4.41 -20.23
C LEU A 21 1.41 4.72 -20.87
N GLY A 22 0.64 5.62 -20.28
CA GLY A 22 -0.65 6.03 -20.81
C GLY A 22 -0.55 6.72 -22.17
N GLU A 23 0.59 7.38 -22.46
CA GLU A 23 0.85 8.00 -23.74
C GLU A 23 1.29 7.00 -24.82
N SER A 24 1.94 5.90 -24.40
CA SER A 24 2.54 4.95 -25.33
C SER A 24 1.71 3.67 -25.56
N LEU A 25 0.76 3.39 -24.69
CA LEU A 25 -0.05 2.18 -24.74
C LEU A 25 -1.54 2.51 -24.81
N ASP A 26 -2.32 1.55 -25.30
CA ASP A 26 -3.77 1.65 -25.25
C ASP A 26 -4.25 1.64 -23.79
N PRO A 27 -5.37 2.32 -23.50
CA PRO A 27 -5.91 2.34 -22.13
C PRO A 27 -6.14 0.96 -21.53
N GLU A 28 -6.50 -0.01 -22.35
CA GLU A 28 -6.72 -1.39 -21.91
C GLU A 28 -5.43 -2.03 -21.43
N ASP A 29 -4.33 -1.76 -22.13
CA ASP A 29 -3.02 -2.30 -21.75
C ASP A 29 -2.49 -1.64 -20.49
N VAL A 30 -2.69 -0.33 -20.34
CA VAL A 30 -2.33 0.39 -19.11
C VAL A 30 -3.09 -0.19 -17.92
N ARG A 31 -4.39 -0.42 -18.12
CA ARG A 31 -5.23 -0.99 -17.05
C ARG A 31 -4.75 -2.39 -16.65
N ALA A 32 -4.36 -3.20 -17.63
CA ALA A 32 -3.84 -4.54 -17.36
C ALA A 32 -2.54 -4.48 -16.56
N LEU A 33 -1.63 -3.57 -16.92
CA LEU A 33 -0.36 -3.40 -16.20
C LEU A 33 -0.58 -2.89 -14.78
N MET A 34 -1.49 -1.93 -14.60
CA MET A 34 -1.80 -1.42 -13.28
C MET A 34 -2.48 -2.48 -12.42
N GLY A 35 -3.33 -3.31 -13.01
CA GLY A 35 -3.93 -4.45 -12.32
C GLY A 35 -2.89 -5.42 -11.80
N ARG A 36 -1.84 -5.64 -12.58
CA ARG A 36 -0.72 -6.49 -12.16
C ARG A 36 0.02 -5.89 -10.96
N TYR A 37 0.26 -4.58 -10.99
CA TYR A 37 0.87 -3.87 -9.87
C TYR A 37 0.02 -4.00 -8.60
N TYR A 38 -1.29 -3.77 -8.71
CA TYR A 38 -2.19 -3.87 -7.55
C TYR A 38 -2.22 -5.29 -6.99
N ALA A 39 -2.18 -6.30 -7.84
CA ALA A 39 -2.15 -7.70 -7.39
C ALA A 39 -0.87 -8.01 -6.60
N HIS A 40 0.27 -7.52 -7.07
CA HIS A 40 1.53 -7.65 -6.33
C HIS A 40 1.46 -6.94 -4.98
N ALA A 41 0.94 -5.71 -4.97
CA ALA A 41 0.84 -4.91 -3.75
C ALA A 41 -0.04 -5.63 -2.72
N GLN A 42 -1.19 -6.11 -3.13
CA GLN A 42 -2.12 -6.79 -2.22
C GLN A 42 -1.48 -8.06 -1.64
N ARG A 43 -0.86 -8.87 -2.49
CA ARG A 43 -0.22 -10.11 -2.06
C ARG A 43 0.92 -9.84 -1.09
N VAL A 44 1.83 -8.94 -1.44
CA VAL A 44 3.02 -8.66 -0.63
C VAL A 44 2.62 -8.07 0.72
N ILE A 45 1.68 -7.12 0.73
CA ILE A 45 1.22 -6.50 1.96
C ILE A 45 0.58 -7.55 2.89
N GLN A 46 -0.26 -8.42 2.35
CA GLN A 46 -0.90 -9.47 3.14
C GLN A 46 0.12 -10.48 3.66
N GLU A 47 1.09 -10.86 2.86
CA GLU A 47 2.14 -11.79 3.29
C GLU A 47 2.98 -11.23 4.45
N HIS A 48 3.08 -9.93 4.55
CA HIS A 48 3.82 -9.27 5.63
C HIS A 48 2.92 -8.82 6.78
N GLY A 49 1.66 -9.25 6.78
CA GLY A 49 0.74 -9.00 7.88
C GLY A 49 0.17 -7.60 7.92
N GLY A 50 0.26 -6.87 6.82
CA GLY A 50 -0.37 -5.56 6.69
C GLY A 50 -1.79 -5.68 6.14
N ALA A 51 -2.52 -4.59 6.25
CA ALA A 51 -3.85 -4.45 5.67
C ALA A 51 -3.81 -3.39 4.59
N LEU A 52 -4.24 -3.75 3.38
CA LEU A 52 -4.39 -2.78 2.30
C LEU A 52 -5.62 -1.94 2.61
N GLU A 53 -5.39 -0.65 2.89
CA GLU A 53 -6.47 0.23 3.31
C GLU A 53 -7.25 0.76 2.13
N LYS A 54 -6.54 1.28 1.14
CA LYS A 54 -7.19 1.84 -0.03
C LYS A 54 -6.20 2.11 -1.15
N PHE A 55 -6.77 2.28 -2.35
CA PHE A 55 -6.05 2.80 -3.50
C PHE A 55 -6.45 4.27 -3.68
N ILE A 56 -5.48 5.14 -3.91
CA ILE A 56 -5.71 6.56 -4.17
C ILE A 56 -5.05 6.87 -5.50
N GLY A 57 -5.84 6.86 -6.58
CA GLY A 57 -5.29 6.96 -7.92
C GLY A 57 -4.31 5.81 -8.19
N ASP A 58 -3.05 6.12 -8.45
CA ASP A 58 -1.99 5.14 -8.66
C ASP A 58 -1.27 4.77 -7.36
N ALA A 59 -1.72 5.31 -6.23
CA ALA A 59 -1.08 5.10 -4.94
C ALA A 59 -1.81 4.04 -4.13
N VAL A 60 -1.05 3.33 -3.31
CA VAL A 60 -1.54 2.30 -2.40
C VAL A 60 -1.19 2.73 -0.98
N MET A 61 -2.15 2.61 -0.07
CA MET A 61 -1.91 2.83 1.35
C MET A 61 -2.17 1.54 2.10
N ALA A 62 -1.19 1.11 2.88
CA ALA A 62 -1.28 -0.08 3.70
C ALA A 62 -0.97 0.25 5.14
N VAL A 63 -1.62 -0.44 6.06
CA VAL A 63 -1.48 -0.22 7.49
C VAL A 63 -0.96 -1.48 8.16
N PHE A 64 0.06 -1.33 8.99
CA PHE A 64 0.62 -2.40 9.82
C PHE A 64 0.39 -2.04 11.29
N GLY A 65 -0.22 -2.95 12.03
CA GLY A 65 -0.56 -2.73 13.42
C GLY A 65 -2.04 -2.73 13.73
N LEU A 66 -2.86 -3.03 12.74
CA LEU A 66 -4.30 -3.19 12.92
C LEU A 66 -4.72 -4.60 12.50
N PRO A 67 -5.70 -5.20 13.14
CA PRO A 67 -6.45 -4.71 14.29
C PRO A 67 -5.67 -4.69 15.60
N ARG A 68 -4.47 -5.28 15.62
CA ARG A 68 -3.61 -5.21 16.80
C ARG A 68 -2.15 -5.10 16.39
N ALA A 69 -1.37 -4.43 17.24
CA ALA A 69 0.05 -4.27 17.05
C ALA A 69 0.78 -5.61 17.29
N HIS A 70 1.85 -5.84 16.53
CA HIS A 70 2.65 -7.06 16.63
C HIS A 70 4.05 -6.81 17.20
N GLY A 71 4.36 -5.56 17.56
CA GLY A 71 5.67 -5.21 18.11
C GLY A 71 6.75 -4.96 17.06
N ASN A 72 6.60 -5.50 15.86
CA ASN A 72 7.57 -5.35 14.77
C ASN A 72 6.93 -4.79 13.50
N ASP A 73 5.90 -3.96 13.66
CA ASP A 73 5.11 -3.47 12.53
C ASP A 73 5.92 -2.61 11.57
N ALA A 74 6.81 -1.76 12.09
CA ALA A 74 7.67 -0.93 11.25
C ALA A 74 8.63 -1.79 10.41
N GLU A 75 9.21 -2.82 11.01
CA GLU A 75 10.12 -3.74 10.31
C GLU A 75 9.38 -4.50 9.22
N ARG A 76 8.17 -4.95 9.50
CA ARG A 76 7.35 -5.67 8.52
C ARG A 76 6.93 -4.76 7.38
N ALA A 77 6.63 -3.50 7.66
CA ALA A 77 6.31 -2.53 6.62
C ALA A 77 7.50 -2.28 5.70
N LEU A 78 8.71 -2.15 6.26
CA LEU A 78 9.92 -1.98 5.47
C LEU A 78 10.22 -3.24 4.63
N ALA A 79 10.04 -4.41 5.21
CA ALA A 79 10.22 -5.67 4.48
C ALA A 79 9.22 -5.78 3.32
N ALA A 80 7.97 -5.38 3.56
CA ALA A 80 6.95 -5.36 2.51
C ALA A 80 7.33 -4.39 1.40
N ALA A 81 7.84 -3.21 1.74
CA ALA A 81 8.27 -2.23 0.75
C ALA A 81 9.38 -2.79 -0.15
N LEU A 82 10.38 -3.43 0.44
CA LEU A 82 11.47 -4.03 -0.32
C LEU A 82 10.99 -5.19 -1.17
N ALA A 83 10.09 -6.02 -0.63
CA ALA A 83 9.53 -7.15 -1.37
C ALA A 83 8.67 -6.67 -2.55
N LEU A 84 7.91 -5.60 -2.37
CA LEU A 84 7.11 -5.03 -3.44
C LEU A 84 7.99 -4.46 -4.55
N ARG A 85 9.03 -3.74 -4.18
CA ARG A 85 10.00 -3.21 -5.16
C ARG A 85 10.60 -4.33 -5.99
N GLU A 86 11.01 -5.42 -5.33
CA GLU A 86 11.58 -6.58 -6.02
C GLU A 86 10.57 -7.26 -6.91
N ALA A 87 9.33 -7.43 -6.44
CA ALA A 87 8.27 -8.07 -7.22
C ALA A 87 7.99 -7.29 -8.51
N ILE A 88 7.98 -5.97 -8.44
CA ILE A 88 7.77 -5.13 -9.63
C ILE A 88 8.97 -5.19 -10.56
N ALA A 89 10.18 -5.11 -10.01
CA ALA A 89 11.40 -5.11 -10.81
C ALA A 89 11.59 -6.43 -11.58
N THR A 90 11.17 -7.53 -11.00
CA THR A 90 11.33 -8.87 -11.61
C THR A 90 10.12 -9.31 -12.41
N ASP A 91 9.01 -8.56 -12.37
CA ASP A 91 7.84 -8.88 -13.19
C ASP A 91 8.20 -8.63 -14.66
N PRO A 92 8.00 -9.61 -15.55
CA PRO A 92 8.43 -9.47 -16.95
C PRO A 92 7.67 -8.39 -17.72
N LEU A 93 6.48 -7.99 -17.25
CA LEU A 93 5.69 -6.94 -17.91
C LEU A 93 5.87 -5.58 -17.27
N LEU A 94 6.23 -5.51 -15.99
CA LEU A 94 6.34 -4.26 -15.25
C LEU A 94 7.78 -3.80 -15.08
N GLY A 95 8.71 -4.71 -15.06
CA GLY A 95 10.12 -4.39 -14.82
C GLY A 95 10.66 -3.41 -15.87
N GLY A 96 11.28 -2.33 -15.41
CA GLY A 96 11.81 -1.29 -16.28
C GLY A 96 10.79 -0.30 -16.81
N ARG A 97 9.49 -0.53 -16.56
CA ARG A 97 8.42 0.37 -17.02
C ARG A 97 7.84 1.20 -15.89
N LEU A 98 7.73 0.62 -14.71
CA LEU A 98 7.20 1.30 -13.53
C LEU A 98 8.28 1.42 -12.48
N LEU A 99 8.36 2.58 -11.88
CA LEU A 99 9.20 2.83 -10.72
C LEU A 99 8.31 3.14 -9.53
N LEU A 100 8.66 2.62 -8.38
CA LEU A 100 7.91 2.86 -7.17
C LEU A 100 8.56 3.98 -6.36
N ARG A 101 7.71 4.85 -5.85
CA ARG A 101 8.06 5.85 -4.86
C ARG A 101 7.33 5.45 -3.59
N MET A 102 8.06 5.12 -2.52
CA MET A 102 7.47 4.59 -1.31
C MET A 102 7.88 5.41 -0.10
N GLY A 103 6.99 5.47 0.87
CA GLY A 103 7.25 6.10 2.15
C GLY A 103 6.67 5.24 3.26
N VAL A 104 7.40 5.16 4.38
CA VAL A 104 6.96 4.44 5.57
C VAL A 104 6.98 5.41 6.73
N ASN A 105 5.88 5.47 7.46
CA ASN A 105 5.76 6.37 8.59
C ASN A 105 5.06 5.67 9.74
N THR A 106 5.61 5.80 10.94
CA THR A 106 5.01 5.25 12.16
C THR A 106 4.48 6.40 13.00
N GLY A 107 3.26 6.28 13.45
CA GLY A 107 2.65 7.30 14.27
C GLY A 107 1.32 6.87 14.83
N GLU A 108 0.76 7.74 15.64
CA GLU A 108 -0.53 7.50 16.26
C GLU A 108 -1.64 7.90 15.29
N VAL A 109 -2.63 7.05 15.17
CA VAL A 109 -3.80 7.30 14.33
C VAL A 109 -5.06 7.05 15.14
N VAL A 110 -6.17 7.61 14.68
CA VAL A 110 -7.49 7.27 15.18
C VAL A 110 -8.06 6.21 14.25
N ALA A 111 -8.37 5.06 14.81
CA ALA A 111 -8.94 3.95 14.06
C ALA A 111 -10.37 3.73 14.49
N THR A 112 -11.27 3.70 13.53
CA THR A 112 -12.69 3.43 13.74
C THR A 112 -13.02 2.12 13.05
N SER A 113 -13.62 1.19 13.78
CA SER A 113 -14.02 -0.09 13.22
C SER A 113 -15.46 0.00 12.73
N ASP A 114 -15.68 -0.35 11.47
CA ASP A 114 -17.00 -0.56 10.93
C ASP A 114 -17.28 -2.06 10.91
N GLN A 115 -18.06 -2.53 11.86
CA GLN A 115 -18.34 -3.95 12.00
C GLN A 115 -19.17 -4.51 10.84
N ALA A 116 -19.97 -3.66 10.20
CA ALA A 116 -20.81 -4.10 9.10
C ALA A 116 -19.99 -4.42 7.84
N SER A 117 -18.94 -3.64 7.58
CA SER A 117 -18.07 -3.83 6.41
C SER A 117 -16.79 -4.57 6.74
N GLY A 118 -16.44 -4.65 8.02
CA GLY A 118 -15.17 -5.23 8.46
C GLY A 118 -13.97 -4.33 8.22
N ASP A 119 -14.18 -3.11 7.80
CA ASP A 119 -13.10 -2.17 7.46
C ASP A 119 -12.77 -1.28 8.65
N PHE A 120 -11.56 -0.72 8.61
CA PHE A 120 -11.10 0.29 9.54
C PHE A 120 -10.94 1.61 8.81
N LEU A 121 -11.44 2.68 9.40
CA LEU A 121 -11.16 4.03 8.92
C LEU A 121 -10.00 4.58 9.74
N VAL A 122 -8.93 4.94 9.07
CA VAL A 122 -7.69 5.38 9.70
C VAL A 122 -7.43 6.83 9.34
N THR A 123 -7.28 7.67 10.37
CA THR A 123 -6.97 9.08 10.19
C THR A 123 -5.89 9.49 11.20
N GLY A 124 -5.12 10.52 10.86
CA GLY A 124 -4.11 11.06 11.75
C GLY A 124 -2.89 11.57 10.99
N ASP A 125 -1.92 12.10 11.72
CA ASP A 125 -0.73 12.69 11.12
C ASP A 125 0.13 11.67 10.37
N ALA A 126 0.10 10.41 10.80
CA ALA A 126 0.84 9.34 10.13
C ALA A 126 0.33 9.09 8.71
N VAL A 127 -0.94 9.42 8.43
CA VAL A 127 -1.55 9.25 7.12
C VAL A 127 -1.25 10.43 6.20
N ASN A 128 -1.03 11.61 6.76
CA ASN A 128 -0.82 12.86 6.02
C ASN A 128 0.67 13.16 5.86
N VAL A 129 1.36 12.32 5.16
CA VAL A 129 2.80 12.47 4.95
C VAL A 129 3.10 13.27 3.69
#